data_4b7a4e41955d31e097abe7936e118253
#
_entry.id   4b7a4e41955d31e097abe7936e118253
#
_cell.length_a   1.000
_cell.length_b   1.000
_cell.length_c   1.000
_cell.angle_alpha   90.00
_cell.angle_beta   90.00
_cell.angle_gamma   90.00
#
_symmetry.space_group_name_H-M   'P 1'
#
loop_
_entity.id
_entity.type
_entity.pdbx_description
1 polymer ?
#
loop_
_entity_poly.entity_id
_entity_poly.type
_entity_poly.pdbx_seq_one_letter_code
_entity_poly.pdbx_strand_id
1 'polypeptide(L)'
;MAPRALKQILTRLRVRRGSGGAGESRACRYLEEHGFVVLDRNYRCRSGEIDVVARQGDTTVFVEVKERRGTAHGAGYEAVTVGKRRRLISAARLYAAVRGLSEAPLRFDVISIDWTADGAPMIRHEPGAFDASGR
;
A
#
# COMPACT_ATOMS: atom_id res chain seq x y z
N MET A 1 -12.22 4.13 19.91
CA MET A 1 -12.37 2.73 19.47
C MET A 1 -13.57 2.63 18.55
N ALA A 2 -13.36 2.19 17.33
CA ALA A 2 -14.46 2.05 16.39
C ALA A 2 -15.35 0.89 16.81
N PRO A 3 -16.68 1.07 16.78
CA PRO A 3 -17.60 -0.03 17.09
C PRO A 3 -17.35 -1.23 16.17
N ARG A 4 -17.52 -2.41 16.72
CA ARG A 4 -17.37 -3.66 15.95
C ARG A 4 -18.18 -3.65 14.66
N ALA A 5 -19.41 -3.12 14.73
CA ALA A 5 -20.28 -3.04 13.58
C ALA A 5 -19.70 -2.20 12.46
N LEU A 6 -19.08 -1.07 12.81
CA LEU A 6 -18.44 -0.20 11.83
C LEU A 6 -17.25 -0.90 11.18
N LYS A 7 -16.45 -1.60 11.97
CA LYS A 7 -15.34 -2.40 11.46
C LYS A 7 -15.81 -3.45 10.46
N GLN A 8 -16.92 -4.12 10.75
CA GLN A 8 -17.46 -5.13 9.86
C GLN A 8 -18.00 -4.51 8.57
N ILE A 9 -18.66 -3.37 8.67
CA ILE A 9 -19.19 -2.66 7.51
C ILE A 9 -18.01 -2.21 6.63
N LEU A 10 -16.99 -1.64 7.22
CA LEU A 10 -15.81 -1.21 6.48
C LEU A 10 -15.08 -2.38 5.85
N THR A 11 -15.06 -3.54 6.52
CA THR A 11 -14.48 -4.74 5.96
C THR A 11 -15.30 -5.27 4.78
N ARG A 12 -16.62 -5.14 4.84
CA ARG A 12 -17.50 -5.55 3.73
C ARG A 12 -17.42 -4.60 2.54
N LEU A 13 -17.19 -3.33 2.83
CA LEU A 13 -16.95 -2.33 1.79
C LEU A 13 -15.53 -2.41 1.27
N ARG A 14 -14.71 -3.19 1.92
CA ARG A 14 -13.40 -3.52 1.41
C ARG A 14 -13.59 -4.18 0.07
N VAL A 15 -13.17 -3.50 -0.86
CA VAL A 15 -13.39 -3.88 -2.18
C VAL A 15 -12.69 -5.12 -2.55
N ARG A 16 -13.35 -5.77 -3.30
CA ARG A 16 -12.93 -6.71 -4.28
C ARG A 16 -11.46 -6.95 -4.30
N ARG A 17 -11.13 -8.10 -3.96
CA ARG A 17 -9.85 -8.68 -4.21
C ARG A 17 -9.61 -8.81 -5.70
N GLY A 18 -9.88 -7.81 -6.44
CA GLY A 18 -9.93 -8.04 -7.85
C GLY A 18 -8.63 -8.27 -8.50
N SER A 19 -7.68 -7.52 -8.16
CA SER A 19 -6.50 -7.50 -8.99
C SER A 19 -5.21 -7.58 -8.23
N GLY A 20 -5.30 -7.86 -6.95
CA GLY A 20 -4.11 -8.03 -6.16
C GLY A 20 -3.41 -9.29 -6.57
N GLY A 21 -2.56 -9.18 -7.52
CA GLY A 21 -1.83 -10.31 -8.01
C GLY A 21 -0.81 -10.82 -7.03
N ALA A 22 0.07 -11.67 -7.54
CA ALA A 22 1.13 -12.30 -6.76
C ALA A 22 2.04 -11.27 -6.09
N GLY A 23 2.27 -10.14 -6.74
CA GLY A 23 3.12 -9.09 -6.18
C GLY A 23 2.54 -8.49 -4.92
N GLU A 24 1.25 -8.17 -4.94
CA GLU A 24 0.60 -7.59 -3.80
C GLU A 24 0.55 -8.57 -2.62
N SER A 25 0.25 -9.82 -2.91
CA SER A 25 0.26 -10.86 -1.88
C SER A 25 1.65 -11.03 -1.29
N ARG A 26 2.67 -10.98 -2.14
CA ARG A 26 4.05 -11.11 -1.69
C ARG A 26 4.48 -9.91 -0.85
N ALA A 27 4.02 -8.70 -1.22
CA ALA A 27 4.28 -7.50 -0.44
C ALA A 27 3.66 -7.60 0.94
N CYS A 28 2.42 -8.08 1.03
CA CYS A 28 1.76 -8.25 2.32
C CYS A 28 2.52 -9.22 3.21
N ARG A 29 2.98 -10.32 2.66
CA ARG A 29 3.76 -11.29 3.41
C ARG A 29 5.08 -10.70 3.89
N TYR A 30 5.77 -9.96 3.04
CA TYR A 30 6.98 -9.26 3.42
C TYR A 30 6.73 -8.32 4.60
N LEU A 31 5.66 -7.53 4.51
CA LEU A 31 5.31 -6.58 5.57
C LEU A 31 5.05 -7.29 6.89
N GLU A 32 4.27 -8.36 6.85
CA GLU A 32 3.98 -9.14 8.06
C GLU A 32 5.23 -9.76 8.66
N GLU A 33 6.13 -10.25 7.82
CA GLU A 33 7.40 -10.79 8.28
C GLU A 33 8.29 -9.74 8.92
N HIS A 34 8.07 -8.47 8.61
CA HIS A 34 8.85 -7.36 9.15
C HIS A 34 8.10 -6.58 10.24
N GLY A 35 7.08 -7.19 10.84
CA GLY A 35 6.42 -6.63 12.00
C GLY A 35 5.30 -5.65 11.70
N PHE A 36 4.91 -5.50 10.44
CA PHE A 36 3.76 -4.70 10.08
C PHE A 36 2.47 -5.50 10.25
N VAL A 37 1.39 -4.82 10.55
CA VAL A 37 0.06 -5.41 10.54
C VAL A 37 -0.64 -4.93 9.28
N VAL A 38 -1.03 -5.84 8.41
CA VAL A 38 -1.77 -5.47 7.19
C VAL A 38 -3.22 -5.20 7.56
N LEU A 39 -3.67 -3.98 7.29
CA LEU A 39 -5.02 -3.54 7.63
C LEU A 39 -6.00 -3.72 6.48
N ASP A 40 -5.55 -3.43 5.27
CA ASP A 40 -6.39 -3.49 4.08
C ASP A 40 -5.57 -3.73 2.83
N ARG A 41 -6.23 -4.26 1.80
CA ARG A 41 -5.65 -4.49 0.50
C ARG A 41 -6.60 -3.96 -0.57
N ASN A 42 -6.05 -3.43 -1.64
CA ASN A 42 -6.84 -2.96 -2.78
C ASN A 42 -7.96 -2.01 -2.37
N TYR A 43 -7.62 -1.03 -1.55
CA TYR A 43 -8.58 -0.02 -1.17
C TYR A 43 -8.81 0.91 -2.36
N ARG A 44 -10.06 1.03 -2.78
CA ARG A 44 -10.44 1.89 -3.91
C ARG A 44 -11.45 2.91 -3.47
N CYS A 45 -11.27 4.12 -3.95
CA CYS A 45 -12.21 5.20 -3.71
C CYS A 45 -12.20 6.14 -4.92
N ARG A 46 -13.02 7.17 -4.85
CA ARG A 46 -13.12 8.15 -5.94
C ARG A 46 -11.77 8.79 -6.25
N SER A 47 -10.97 9.02 -5.23
CA SER A 47 -9.67 9.70 -5.38
C SER A 47 -8.58 8.83 -5.97
N GLY A 48 -8.70 7.52 -5.84
CA GLY A 48 -7.67 6.63 -6.32
C GLY A 48 -7.69 5.28 -5.61
N GLU A 49 -6.56 4.61 -5.70
CA GLU A 49 -6.42 3.25 -5.21
C GLU A 49 -5.17 3.15 -4.35
N ILE A 50 -5.24 2.35 -3.29
CA ILE A 50 -4.10 2.04 -2.43
C ILE A 50 -3.91 0.53 -2.43
N ASP A 51 -2.73 0.08 -2.81
CA ASP A 51 -2.47 -1.35 -2.92
C ASP A 51 -2.51 -2.06 -1.58
N VAL A 52 -1.85 -1.51 -0.57
CA VAL A 52 -1.84 -2.08 0.78
C VAL A 52 -1.87 -0.95 1.80
N VAL A 53 -2.67 -1.13 2.83
CA VAL A 53 -2.62 -0.28 4.02
C VAL A 53 -2.15 -1.15 5.17
N ALA A 54 -1.13 -0.68 5.87
CA ALA A 54 -0.55 -1.43 6.97
C ALA A 54 -0.33 -0.50 8.17
N ARG A 55 0.01 -1.10 9.29
CA ARG A 55 0.37 -0.35 10.50
C ARG A 55 1.72 -0.82 11.00
N GLN A 56 2.57 0.12 11.32
CA GLN A 56 3.83 -0.13 12.00
C GLN A 56 3.85 0.70 13.28
N GLY A 57 3.71 0.05 14.43
CA GLY A 57 3.52 0.78 15.68
C GLY A 57 2.25 1.62 15.60
N ASP A 58 2.38 2.92 15.81
CA ASP A 58 1.26 3.86 15.73
C ASP A 58 1.09 4.46 14.34
N THR A 59 2.01 4.19 13.44
CA THR A 59 2.01 4.79 12.11
C THR A 59 1.16 3.98 11.15
N THR A 60 0.25 4.65 10.45
CA THR A 60 -0.48 4.04 9.34
C THR A 60 0.35 4.22 8.07
N VAL A 61 0.63 3.13 7.40
CA VAL A 61 1.53 3.10 6.25
C VAL A 61 0.74 2.73 5.01
N PHE A 62 0.78 3.61 4.01
CA PHE A 62 0.14 3.39 2.72
C PHE A 62 1.19 2.95 1.74
N VAL A 63 1.04 1.76 1.19
CA VAL A 63 2.07 1.11 0.40
C VAL A 63 1.66 1.02 -1.06
N GLU A 64 2.50 1.54 -1.92
CA GLU A 64 2.40 1.33 -3.37
C GLU A 64 3.27 0.14 -3.72
N VAL A 65 2.68 -0.85 -4.38
CA VAL A 65 3.40 -2.05 -4.80
C VAL A 65 3.70 -1.95 -6.30
N LYS A 66 4.97 -2.06 -6.63
CA LYS A 66 5.44 -2.10 -8.01
C LYS A 66 5.94 -3.49 -8.32
N GLU A 67 5.36 -4.10 -9.32
CA GLU A 67 5.70 -5.45 -9.69
C GLU A 67 6.28 -5.48 -11.10
N ARG A 68 7.38 -6.19 -11.26
CA ARG A 68 8.01 -6.37 -12.57
C ARG A 68 8.31 -7.84 -12.79
N ARG A 69 8.23 -8.23 -14.04
CA ARG A 69 8.55 -9.59 -14.46
C ARG A 69 9.47 -9.55 -15.66
N GLY A 70 10.38 -10.49 -15.70
CA GLY A 70 11.27 -10.63 -16.83
C GLY A 70 12.46 -9.70 -16.77
N THR A 71 13.17 -9.64 -17.89
CA THR A 71 14.44 -8.93 -17.98
C THR A 71 14.33 -7.51 -18.49
N ALA A 72 13.15 -7.09 -18.84
CA ALA A 72 12.94 -5.79 -19.45
C ALA A 72 13.03 -4.62 -18.46
N HIS A 73 13.67 -4.85 -17.37
CA HIS A 73 13.75 -3.88 -16.30
C HIS A 73 15.00 -3.06 -16.31
N GLY A 74 15.64 -2.95 -17.43
CA GLY A 74 16.91 -2.25 -17.54
C GLY A 74 16.94 -0.91 -16.82
N ALA A 75 15.82 -0.26 -16.73
CA ALA A 75 15.72 0.99 -16.04
C ALA A 75 15.73 0.85 -14.51
N GLY A 76 15.65 -0.36 -14.01
CA GLY A 76 15.60 -0.56 -12.57
C GLY A 76 14.42 0.12 -11.93
N TYR A 77 14.68 1.10 -11.11
CA TYR A 77 13.70 1.72 -10.28
C TYR A 77 12.92 2.81 -11.01
N GLU A 78 11.59 2.71 -10.97
CA GLU A 78 10.72 3.77 -11.46
C GLU A 78 10.07 4.48 -10.29
N ALA A 79 10.29 5.78 -10.20
CA ALA A 79 9.67 6.58 -9.16
C ALA A 79 8.16 6.66 -9.38
N VAL A 80 7.41 6.82 -8.30
CA VAL A 80 5.98 7.08 -8.37
C VAL A 80 5.79 8.50 -8.90
N THR A 81 4.99 8.66 -9.96
CA THR A 81 4.77 9.96 -10.57
C THR A 81 4.06 10.93 -9.63
N VAL A 82 4.21 12.22 -9.87
CA VAL A 82 3.54 13.25 -9.06
C VAL A 82 2.04 13.07 -9.07
N GLY A 83 1.46 12.78 -10.24
CA GLY A 83 0.03 12.54 -10.33
C GLY A 83 -0.44 11.35 -9.52
N LYS A 84 0.35 10.29 -9.55
CA LYS A 84 0.03 9.09 -8.79
C LYS A 84 0.17 9.33 -7.28
N ARG A 85 1.19 10.08 -6.87
CA ARG A 85 1.35 10.45 -5.45
C ARG A 85 0.16 11.25 -4.95
N ARG A 86 -0.31 12.21 -5.74
CA ARG A 86 -1.47 13.03 -5.37
C ARG A 86 -2.72 12.18 -5.17
N ARG A 87 -2.95 11.23 -6.07
CA ARG A 87 -4.09 10.32 -5.95
C ARG A 87 -3.97 9.43 -4.73
N LEU A 88 -2.76 8.93 -4.47
CA LEU A 88 -2.49 8.13 -3.28
C LEU A 88 -2.74 8.93 -2.00
N ILE A 89 -2.25 10.16 -1.94
CA ILE A 89 -2.42 11.03 -0.79
C ILE A 89 -3.89 11.31 -0.55
N SER A 90 -4.64 11.62 -1.59
CA SER A 90 -6.08 11.85 -1.48
C SER A 90 -6.82 10.62 -0.96
N ALA A 91 -6.50 9.46 -1.51
CA ALA A 91 -7.11 8.21 -1.08
C ALA A 91 -6.74 7.88 0.37
N ALA A 92 -5.50 8.15 0.75
CA ALA A 92 -5.03 7.91 2.11
C ALA A 92 -5.73 8.80 3.12
N ARG A 93 -5.94 10.06 2.78
CA ARG A 93 -6.67 10.99 3.65
C ARG A 93 -8.11 10.54 3.86
N LEU A 94 -8.75 10.07 2.78
CA LEU A 94 -10.10 9.57 2.88
C LEU A 94 -10.14 8.30 3.74
N TYR A 95 -9.21 7.39 3.52
CA TYR A 95 -9.10 6.19 4.32
C TYR A 95 -8.94 6.53 5.79
N ALA A 96 -8.02 7.43 6.11
CA ALA A 96 -7.75 7.84 7.48
C ALA A 96 -8.99 8.47 8.14
N ALA A 97 -9.71 9.32 7.40
CA ALA A 97 -10.91 9.95 7.90
C ALA A 97 -11.99 8.92 8.21
N VAL A 98 -12.21 7.97 7.31
CA VAL A 98 -13.22 6.93 7.48
C VAL A 98 -12.88 6.00 8.65
N ARG A 99 -11.60 5.73 8.85
CA ARG A 99 -11.14 4.82 9.89
C ARG A 99 -10.82 5.48 11.23
N GLY A 100 -11.01 6.79 11.34
CA GLY A 100 -10.69 7.50 12.57
C GLY A 100 -9.19 7.60 12.84
N LEU A 101 -8.39 7.65 11.79
CA LEU A 101 -6.93 7.69 11.89
C LEU A 101 -6.34 9.03 11.47
N SER A 102 -7.18 10.07 11.36
CA SER A 102 -6.72 11.37 10.87
C SER A 102 -5.66 12.03 11.77
N GLU A 103 -5.66 11.70 13.05
CA GLU A 103 -4.66 12.21 13.99
C GLU A 103 -3.45 11.31 14.15
N ALA A 104 -3.49 10.12 13.56
CA ALA A 104 -2.36 9.20 13.63
C ALA A 104 -1.28 9.60 12.62
N PRO A 105 -0.02 9.31 12.92
CA PRO A 105 1.03 9.53 11.93
C PRO A 105 0.78 8.68 10.68
N LEU A 106 1.03 9.27 9.51
CA LEU A 106 0.87 8.61 8.23
C LEU A 106 2.22 8.54 7.53
N ARG A 107 2.44 7.48 6.77
CA ARG A 107 3.66 7.31 6.00
C ARG A 107 3.33 6.65 4.67
N PHE A 108 4.06 7.03 3.64
CA PHE A 108 3.90 6.46 2.30
C PHE A 108 5.14 5.67 1.94
N ASP A 109 4.96 4.38 1.71
CA ASP A 109 6.05 3.47 1.37
C ASP A 109 5.88 2.93 -0.04
N VAL A 110 6.98 2.54 -0.65
CA VAL A 110 6.96 1.84 -1.93
C VAL A 110 7.64 0.49 -1.74
N ILE A 111 7.01 -0.56 -2.21
CA ILE A 111 7.61 -1.89 -2.26
C ILE A 111 7.69 -2.30 -3.73
N SER A 112 8.89 -2.57 -4.18
CA SER A 112 9.14 -3.06 -5.54
C SER A 112 9.45 -4.54 -5.49
N ILE A 113 8.81 -5.30 -6.36
CA ILE A 113 9.01 -6.74 -6.45
C ILE A 113 9.43 -7.07 -7.86
N ASP A 114 10.66 -7.57 -8.00
CA ASP A 114 11.18 -8.05 -9.27
C ASP A 114 11.20 -9.57 -9.24
N TRP A 115 10.41 -10.18 -10.11
CA TRP A 115 10.38 -11.62 -10.23
C TRP A 115 11.54 -12.07 -11.11
N THR A 116 12.41 -12.87 -10.53
CA THR A 116 13.57 -13.39 -11.28
C THR A 116 13.17 -14.58 -12.16
N ALA A 117 14.07 -14.97 -13.04
CA ALA A 117 13.80 -16.06 -13.97
C ALA A 117 13.50 -17.39 -13.28
N ASP A 118 14.05 -17.59 -12.09
CA ASP A 118 13.81 -18.81 -11.31
C ASP A 118 12.56 -18.72 -10.44
N GLY A 119 11.80 -17.62 -10.56
CA GLY A 119 10.57 -17.43 -9.80
C GLY A 119 10.73 -16.82 -8.43
N ALA A 120 11.96 -16.61 -7.98
CA ALA A 120 12.19 -15.98 -6.68
C ALA A 120 12.01 -14.48 -6.78
N PRO A 121 11.33 -13.85 -5.82
CA PRO A 121 11.17 -12.40 -5.85
C PRO A 121 12.37 -11.69 -5.23
N MET A 122 12.76 -10.58 -5.86
CA MET A 122 13.67 -9.63 -5.24
C MET A 122 12.84 -8.47 -4.75
N ILE A 123 12.88 -8.20 -3.46
CA ILE A 123 12.04 -7.18 -2.84
C ILE A 123 12.87 -6.01 -2.40
N ARG A 124 12.43 -4.81 -2.78
CA ARG A 124 13.01 -3.56 -2.29
C ARG A 124 11.90 -2.78 -1.62
N HIS A 125 12.16 -2.34 -0.42
CA HIS A 125 11.22 -1.53 0.35
C HIS A 125 11.82 -0.16 0.59
N GLU A 126 11.06 0.87 0.28
CA GLU A 126 11.44 2.25 0.56
C GLU A 126 10.44 2.86 1.53
N PRO A 127 10.75 2.83 2.83
CA PRO A 127 9.93 3.52 3.80
C PRO A 127 10.01 5.02 3.60
N GLY A 128 8.88 5.71 3.74
CA GLY A 128 8.86 7.15 3.60
C GLY A 128 9.31 7.65 2.24
N ALA A 129 8.88 6.97 1.19
CA ALA A 129 9.29 7.30 -0.17
C ALA A 129 8.86 8.71 -0.60
N PHE A 130 7.79 9.21 -0.03
CA PHE A 130 7.36 10.60 -0.19
C PHE A 130 6.48 10.98 0.99
N ASP A 131 6.25 12.27 1.19
CA ASP A 131 5.41 12.75 2.29
C ASP A 131 4.03 13.20 1.80
N ALA A 132 3.20 13.69 2.73
CA ALA A 132 1.84 14.10 2.41
C ALA A 132 1.76 15.35 1.51
N SER A 133 2.89 16.01 1.26
CA SER A 133 2.95 17.09 0.28
C SER A 133 3.29 16.54 -1.12
N GLY A 134 3.59 15.24 -1.21
CA GLY A 134 3.98 14.60 -2.47
C GLY A 134 5.47 14.68 -2.77
N ARG A 135 6.26 15.09 -1.82
CA ARG A 135 7.72 15.21 -2.00
C ARG A 135 8.49 14.02 -1.51
#